data_d321822e88d6b1ca4c94ce5cf4b1c58e
#
_entry.id   d321822e88d6b1ca4c94ce5cf4b1c58e
#
_cell.length_a   1.000
_cell.length_b   1.000
_cell.length_c   1.000
_cell.angle_alpha   90.00
_cell.angle_beta   90.00
_cell.angle_gamma   90.00
#
_symmetry.space_group_name_H-M   'P 1'
#
loop_
_entity.id
_entity.type
_entity.pdbx_description
1 polymer ?
#
loop_
_entity_poly.entity_id
_entity_poly.type
_entity_poly.pdbx_seq_one_letter_code
_entity_poly.pdbx_strand_id
1 'polypeptide(L)'
;MVDVTHTIPVYENLASELRRGLLTLAVLAECAVEQYGYSLKQSLSKRGLEINEGTLYPLLRRLEEQGLLTSQWQLADESRPRRYYQISPQGQAALAHLSVEWRRLSRALDGLLTQEE
;
A
#
# COMPACT_ATOMS: atom_id res chain seq x y z
N MET A 1 -14.20 1.39 33.63
CA MET A 1 -14.27 0.36 32.58
C MET A 1 -14.51 1.01 31.24
N VAL A 2 -13.77 0.58 30.25
CA VAL A 2 -13.83 1.18 28.93
C VAL A 2 -15.01 0.61 28.15
N ASP A 3 -15.75 1.49 27.51
CA ASP A 3 -16.86 1.09 26.66
C ASP A 3 -16.31 0.67 25.31
N VAL A 4 -16.34 -0.63 25.04
CA VAL A 4 -15.75 -1.18 23.85
C VAL A 4 -16.40 -0.65 22.59
N THR A 5 -17.71 -0.42 22.63
CA THR A 5 -18.40 0.04 21.42
C THR A 5 -18.01 1.45 21.03
N HIS A 6 -17.56 2.28 21.97
CA HIS A 6 -17.08 3.60 21.64
C HIS A 6 -15.63 3.62 21.19
N THR A 7 -14.82 2.65 21.65
CA THR A 7 -13.40 2.66 21.36
C THR A 7 -13.04 1.98 20.06
N ILE A 8 -13.85 1.02 19.57
CA ILE A 8 -13.53 0.30 18.35
C ILE A 8 -13.40 1.22 17.13
N PRO A 9 -14.33 2.18 16.90
CA PRO A 9 -14.16 3.08 15.76
C PRO A 9 -12.91 3.94 15.85
N VAL A 10 -12.52 4.35 17.05
CA VAL A 10 -11.30 5.13 17.23
C VAL A 10 -10.09 4.28 16.86
N TYR A 11 -10.06 3.04 17.33
CA TYR A 11 -8.95 2.15 17.01
C TYR A 11 -8.86 1.88 15.52
N GLU A 12 -9.99 1.71 14.86
CA GLU A 12 -10.00 1.46 13.42
C GLU A 12 -9.49 2.66 12.65
N ASN A 13 -9.86 3.86 13.08
CA ASN A 13 -9.36 5.07 12.43
C ASN A 13 -7.87 5.22 12.58
N LEU A 14 -7.36 4.96 13.79
CA LEU A 14 -5.93 5.05 14.03
C LEU A 14 -5.16 4.00 13.25
N ALA A 15 -5.69 2.79 13.18
CA ALA A 15 -5.05 1.73 12.41
C ALA A 15 -5.02 2.08 10.93
N SER A 16 -6.09 2.69 10.44
CA SER A 16 -6.17 3.13 9.06
C SER A 16 -5.11 4.18 8.75
N GLU A 17 -4.95 5.15 9.66
CA GLU A 17 -3.91 6.15 9.50
C GLU A 17 -2.53 5.52 9.48
N LEU A 18 -2.32 4.56 10.37
CA LEU A 18 -1.03 3.88 10.46
C LEU A 18 -0.70 3.17 9.15
N ARG A 19 -1.70 2.56 8.52
CA ARG A 19 -1.47 1.80 7.30
C ARG A 19 -1.28 2.66 6.06
N ARG A 20 -1.69 3.92 6.10
CA ARG A 20 -1.79 4.73 4.88
C ARG A 20 -0.47 4.84 4.14
N GLY A 21 0.59 5.26 4.82
CA GLY A 21 1.90 5.37 4.19
C GLY A 21 2.48 4.02 3.84
N LEU A 22 2.21 3.03 4.67
CA LEU A 22 2.67 1.68 4.45
C LEU A 22 2.13 1.10 3.16
N LEU A 23 0.88 1.42 2.83
CA LEU A 23 0.26 0.90 1.63
C LEU A 23 0.92 1.45 0.37
N THR A 24 1.42 2.68 0.40
CA THR A 24 2.18 3.22 -0.72
C THR A 24 3.41 2.36 -1.00
N LEU A 25 4.17 2.03 0.04
CA LEU A 25 5.33 1.16 -0.11
C LEU A 25 4.93 -0.20 -0.65
N ALA A 26 3.86 -0.76 -0.09
CA ALA A 26 3.43 -2.11 -0.47
C ALA A 26 3.00 -2.17 -1.93
N VAL A 27 2.26 -1.16 -2.39
CA VAL A 27 1.80 -1.11 -3.77
C VAL A 27 2.99 -0.95 -4.72
N LEU A 28 3.93 -0.07 -4.39
CA LEU A 28 5.11 0.09 -5.23
C LEU A 28 5.90 -1.21 -5.32
N ALA A 29 6.06 -1.90 -4.20
CA ALA A 29 6.82 -3.14 -4.18
C ALA A 29 6.14 -4.23 -4.99
N GLU A 30 4.82 -4.38 -4.84
CA GLU A 30 4.10 -5.42 -5.57
C GLU A 30 4.04 -5.13 -7.05
N CYS A 31 4.10 -3.87 -7.44
CA CYS A 31 4.06 -3.49 -8.85
C CYS A 31 5.43 -3.60 -9.53
N ALA A 32 6.43 -4.17 -8.87
CA ALA A 32 7.64 -4.59 -9.54
C ALA A 32 7.31 -5.59 -10.63
N VAL A 33 6.27 -6.38 -10.43
CA VAL A 33 5.68 -7.24 -11.43
C VAL A 33 4.38 -6.60 -11.85
N GLU A 34 4.08 -6.67 -13.14
CA GLU A 34 2.86 -6.06 -13.67
C GLU A 34 1.63 -6.61 -12.96
N GLN A 35 0.74 -5.71 -12.53
CA GLN A 35 -0.43 -6.06 -11.74
C GLN A 35 -1.62 -5.26 -12.23
N TYR A 36 -2.81 -5.88 -12.20
CA TYR A 36 -4.03 -5.09 -12.32
C TYR A 36 -4.72 -5.05 -10.95
N GLY A 37 -5.75 -4.22 -10.82
CA GLY A 37 -6.31 -3.93 -9.51
C GLY A 37 -6.66 -5.16 -8.69
N TYR A 38 -7.35 -6.12 -9.32
CA TYR A 38 -7.78 -7.32 -8.59
C TYR A 38 -6.58 -8.17 -8.17
N SER A 39 -5.61 -8.38 -9.08
CA SER A 39 -4.46 -9.20 -8.74
C SER A 39 -3.63 -8.55 -7.64
N LEU A 40 -3.54 -7.23 -7.67
CA LEU A 40 -2.81 -6.49 -6.65
C LEU A 40 -3.49 -6.63 -5.29
N LYS A 41 -4.80 -6.48 -5.28
CA LYS A 41 -5.56 -6.62 -4.04
C LYS A 41 -5.37 -8.00 -3.43
N GLN A 42 -5.42 -9.03 -4.27
CA GLN A 42 -5.24 -10.40 -3.79
C GLN A 42 -3.83 -10.64 -3.30
N SER A 43 -2.85 -10.15 -4.02
CA SER A 43 -1.46 -10.30 -3.65
C SER A 43 -1.17 -9.68 -2.28
N LEU A 44 -1.69 -8.48 -2.07
CA LEU A 44 -1.50 -7.79 -0.80
C LEU A 44 -2.23 -8.50 0.33
N SER A 45 -3.45 -8.98 0.05
CA SER A 45 -4.22 -9.70 1.06
C SER A 45 -3.50 -10.97 1.52
N LYS A 46 -2.87 -11.67 0.60
CA LYS A 46 -2.11 -12.87 0.95
C LYS A 46 -0.94 -12.56 1.87
N ARG A 47 -0.44 -11.36 1.81
CA ARG A 47 0.66 -10.92 2.67
C ARG A 47 0.17 -10.27 3.95
N GLY A 48 -1.14 -10.28 4.18
CA GLY A 48 -1.70 -9.71 5.40
C GLY A 48 -2.05 -8.24 5.31
N LEU A 49 -2.04 -7.68 4.10
CA LEU A 49 -2.35 -6.26 3.91
C LEU A 49 -3.67 -6.13 3.17
N GLU A 50 -4.73 -5.91 3.93
CA GLU A 50 -6.05 -5.73 3.35
C GLU A 50 -6.22 -4.30 2.89
N ILE A 51 -6.77 -4.15 1.69
CA ILE A 51 -7.04 -2.83 1.14
C ILE A 51 -8.33 -2.94 0.34
N ASN A 52 -9.23 -2.00 0.54
CA ASN A 52 -10.46 -2.01 -0.23
C ASN A 52 -10.28 -1.20 -1.50
N GLU A 53 -11.22 -1.39 -2.42
CA GLU A 53 -11.11 -0.78 -3.74
C GLU A 53 -11.22 0.73 -3.69
N GLY A 54 -12.00 1.23 -2.74
CA GLY A 54 -12.14 2.67 -2.56
C GLY A 54 -10.83 3.35 -2.17
N THR A 55 -9.91 2.60 -1.58
CA THR A 55 -8.60 3.12 -1.22
C THR A 55 -7.58 2.80 -2.31
N LEU A 56 -7.67 1.61 -2.89
CA LEU A 56 -6.66 1.13 -3.83
C LEU A 56 -6.65 1.92 -5.13
N TYR A 57 -7.81 2.11 -5.75
CA TYR A 57 -7.83 2.75 -7.07
C TYR A 57 -7.41 4.21 -7.02
N PRO A 58 -7.84 5.02 -6.03
CA PRO A 58 -7.30 6.38 -5.94
C PRO A 58 -5.79 6.41 -5.68
N LEU A 59 -5.28 5.45 -4.91
CA LEU A 59 -3.84 5.36 -4.65
C LEU A 59 -3.08 5.06 -5.94
N LEU A 60 -3.54 4.09 -6.72
CA LEU A 60 -2.90 3.76 -7.99
C LEU A 60 -2.87 4.98 -8.92
N ARG A 61 -3.99 5.69 -8.99
CA ARG A 61 -4.06 6.87 -9.84
C ARG A 61 -3.10 7.95 -9.39
N ARG A 62 -3.04 8.18 -8.08
CA ARG A 62 -2.14 9.19 -7.54
C ARG A 62 -0.68 8.84 -7.80
N LEU A 63 -0.31 7.57 -7.61
CA LEU A 63 1.07 7.15 -7.84
C LEU A 63 1.44 7.26 -9.31
N GLU A 64 0.50 6.98 -10.19
CA GLU A 64 0.75 7.16 -11.61
C GLU A 64 0.92 8.63 -11.96
N GLU A 65 0.09 9.49 -11.40
CA GLU A 65 0.21 10.94 -11.63
C GLU A 65 1.54 11.48 -11.14
N GLN A 66 2.07 10.87 -10.09
CA GLN A 66 3.36 11.27 -9.54
C GLN A 66 4.53 10.66 -10.31
N GLY A 67 4.25 9.86 -11.31
CA GLY A 67 5.30 9.26 -12.13
C GLY A 67 5.95 8.04 -11.52
N LEU A 68 5.36 7.48 -10.46
CA LEU A 68 5.93 6.33 -9.76
C LEU A 68 5.44 5.00 -10.31
N LEU A 69 4.29 5.02 -10.97
CA LEU A 69 3.74 3.85 -11.68
C LEU A 69 3.47 4.25 -13.12
N THR A 70 3.58 3.29 -14.00
CA THR A 70 3.06 3.42 -15.36
C THR A 70 1.91 2.44 -15.52
N SER A 71 1.03 2.71 -16.46
CA SER A 71 -0.08 1.80 -16.71
C SER A 71 -0.36 1.70 -18.19
N GLN A 72 -1.01 0.61 -18.56
CA GLN A 72 -1.47 0.42 -19.92
C GLN A 72 -2.66 -0.53 -19.91
N TRP A 73 -3.54 -0.33 -20.87
CA TRP A 73 -4.69 -1.19 -21.06
C TRP A 73 -4.28 -2.40 -21.87
N GLN A 74 -4.75 -3.57 -21.45
CA GLN A 74 -4.50 -4.82 -22.15
C GLN A 74 -5.76 -5.63 -22.17
N LEU A 75 -5.98 -6.36 -23.27
CA LEU A 75 -7.04 -7.33 -23.34
C LEU A 75 -6.56 -8.59 -22.65
N ALA A 76 -7.09 -8.83 -21.45
CA ALA A 76 -6.66 -9.99 -20.67
C ALA A 76 -7.27 -11.28 -21.22
N ASP A 77 -8.49 -11.20 -21.68
CA ASP A 77 -9.13 -12.26 -22.42
C ASP A 77 -10.15 -11.57 -23.31
N GLU A 78 -11.05 -12.33 -23.89
CA GLU A 78 -11.85 -11.79 -24.98
C GLU A 78 -12.86 -10.75 -24.56
N SER A 79 -13.17 -10.68 -23.27
CA SER A 79 -14.35 -9.95 -22.87
C SER A 79 -14.08 -8.51 -22.51
N ARG A 80 -12.94 -8.17 -21.90
CA ARG A 80 -12.76 -6.78 -21.53
C ARG A 80 -11.32 -6.46 -21.23
N PRO A 81 -10.95 -5.19 -21.45
CA PRO A 81 -9.61 -4.73 -21.15
C PRO A 81 -9.41 -4.57 -19.64
N ARG A 82 -8.18 -4.74 -19.21
CA ARG A 82 -7.76 -4.48 -17.85
C ARG A 82 -6.64 -3.46 -17.88
N ARG A 83 -6.61 -2.62 -16.86
CA ARG A 83 -5.54 -1.66 -16.73
C ARG A 83 -4.45 -2.25 -15.86
N TYR A 84 -3.27 -2.42 -16.43
CA TYR A 84 -2.14 -3.01 -15.75
C TYR A 84 -1.17 -1.92 -15.32
N TYR A 85 -0.64 -2.05 -14.13
CA TYR A 85 0.27 -1.09 -13.53
C TYR A 85 1.61 -1.74 -13.28
N GLN A 86 2.66 -0.96 -13.44
CA GLN A 86 4.01 -1.43 -13.19
C GLN A 86 4.84 -0.27 -12.65
N ILE A 87 5.77 -0.59 -11.75
CA ILE A 87 6.60 0.44 -11.16
C ILE A 87 7.51 1.06 -12.23
N SER A 88 7.63 2.38 -12.20
CA SER A 88 8.50 3.11 -13.12
C SER A 88 9.92 3.18 -12.56
N PRO A 89 10.91 3.63 -13.36
CA PRO A 89 12.25 3.86 -12.80
C PRO A 89 12.23 4.86 -11.64
N GLN A 90 11.42 5.92 -11.74
CA GLN A 90 11.27 6.85 -10.62
C GLN A 90 10.64 6.16 -9.42
N GLY A 91 9.68 5.26 -9.68
CA GLY A 91 9.07 4.49 -8.62
C GLY A 91 10.05 3.58 -7.93
N GLN A 92 10.96 2.98 -8.69
CA GLN A 92 11.99 2.12 -8.09
C GLN A 92 12.91 2.92 -7.19
N ALA A 93 13.30 4.12 -7.63
CA ALA A 93 14.15 4.98 -6.81
C ALA A 93 13.41 5.40 -5.54
N ALA A 94 12.14 5.75 -5.68
CA ALA A 94 11.33 6.13 -4.52
C ALA A 94 11.19 4.97 -3.55
N LEU A 95 10.97 3.77 -4.07
CA LEU A 95 10.81 2.60 -3.22
C LEU A 95 12.10 2.33 -2.43
N ALA A 96 13.25 2.46 -3.08
CA ALA A 96 14.52 2.25 -2.39
C ALA A 96 14.68 3.26 -1.24
N HIS A 97 14.40 4.52 -1.52
CA HIS A 97 14.45 5.56 -0.49
C HIS A 97 13.51 5.29 0.66
N LEU A 98 12.27 4.98 0.33
CA LEU A 98 11.23 4.75 1.33
C LEU A 98 11.52 3.49 2.15
N SER A 99 12.15 2.49 1.54
CA SER A 99 12.51 1.28 2.27
C SER A 99 13.53 1.58 3.37
N VAL A 100 14.51 2.41 3.06
CA VAL A 100 15.50 2.81 4.06
C VAL A 100 14.81 3.59 5.17
N GLU A 101 13.96 4.54 4.79
CA GLU A 101 13.26 5.35 5.76
C GLU A 101 12.33 4.50 6.64
N TRP A 102 11.68 3.53 6.03
CA TRP A 102 10.82 2.62 6.79
C TRP A 102 11.61 1.86 7.85
N ARG A 103 12.78 1.33 7.47
CA ARG A 103 13.59 0.60 8.44
C ARG A 103 14.07 1.50 9.58
N ARG A 104 14.42 2.73 9.25
CA ARG A 104 14.85 3.69 10.27
C ARG A 104 13.71 4.00 11.22
N LEU A 105 12.53 4.28 10.67
CA LEU A 105 11.37 4.64 11.49
C LEU A 105 10.89 3.46 12.33
N SER A 106 10.90 2.26 11.76
CA SER A 106 10.43 1.10 12.52
C SER A 106 11.37 0.76 13.65
N ARG A 107 12.67 0.94 13.47
CA ARG A 107 13.61 0.75 14.59
C ARG A 107 13.39 1.77 15.69
N ALA A 108 13.21 3.03 15.32
CA ALA A 108 12.95 4.06 16.29
C ALA A 108 11.68 3.77 17.07
N LEU A 109 10.65 3.35 16.36
CA LEU A 109 9.37 3.05 16.97
C LEU A 109 9.48 1.82 17.87
N ASP A 110 10.18 0.79 17.40
CA ASP A 110 10.39 -0.41 18.21
C ASP A 110 11.06 -0.06 19.53
N GLY A 111 12.04 0.83 19.49
CA GLY A 111 12.70 1.28 20.71
C GLY A 111 11.75 1.95 21.68
N LEU A 112 10.81 2.72 21.13
CA LEU A 112 9.82 3.39 21.98
C LEU A 112 8.81 2.41 22.55
N LEU A 113 8.38 1.45 21.74
CA LEU A 113 7.32 0.53 22.16
C LEU A 113 7.82 -0.56 23.09
N THR A 114 9.07 -0.93 22.98
CA THR A 114 9.63 -2.00 23.84
C THR A 114 10.41 -1.46 25.00
N GLN A 115 10.38 -0.16 25.20
CA GLN A 115 11.09 0.46 26.29
C GLN A 115 10.50 0.02 27.62
N GLU A 116 11.40 -0.49 28.46
CA GLU A 116 10.93 -0.89 29.78
C GLU A 116 11.48 0.08 30.74
N GLU A 117 10.84 0.57 31.59
CA GLU A 117 11.34 1.51 32.46
C GLU A 117 12.45 1.15 33.26
#